data_53f2aeb95d307d2da1a150a3dda11156
#
_entry.id   53f2aeb95d307d2da1a150a3dda11156
#
_cell.length_a   1.000
_cell.length_b   1.000
_cell.length_c   1.000
_cell.angle_alpha   90.00
_cell.angle_beta   90.00
_cell.angle_gamma   90.00
#
_symmetry.space_group_name_H-M   'P 1'
#
loop_
_entity.id
_entity.type
_entity.pdbx_description
1 polymer ?
#
loop_
_entity_poly.entity_id
_entity_poly.type
_entity_poly.pdbx_seq_one_letter_code
_entity_poly.pdbx_strand_id
1 'polypeptide(L)'
;MDALDRALLGDLSARCRVSFTELAKKHGISVNAVKKRVQSLVDSRVILAFDVQLRLEAVGASFALVTLTLKDGWTRDQLMELGKHPLINAIKAGFGSEAFAIVLYRNNEELTGVMDAIRSSGLVASAELYPLLSPPVSRSELPSEGLDALRQVDWRILKHLRLNGRMPIGKLAKLAKTSVPTARKRLEFMRSKGLIYETVIVNPGAVSKGLVALVSVSLASINNETQYLIDRKLAGAMPESYWLSWRVADRPLLFLIFEAESTKDLMTIQERLKELVPVLTVSWRIVAGLWEYFLDFRDEIMEEHLRTSMRG
;
A
#
# COMPACT_ATOMS: atom_id res chain seq x y z
N MET A 1 17.50 3.85 8.00
CA MET A 1 16.90 2.50 8.16
C MET A 1 17.89 1.48 7.62
N ASP A 2 18.24 0.46 8.40
CA ASP A 2 19.19 -0.57 7.95
C ASP A 2 18.47 -1.75 7.24
N ALA A 3 19.24 -2.71 6.73
CA ALA A 3 18.69 -3.88 6.01
C ALA A 3 17.75 -4.73 6.89
N LEU A 4 18.02 -4.82 8.19
CA LEU A 4 17.17 -5.57 9.12
C LEU A 4 15.84 -4.84 9.37
N ASP A 5 15.85 -3.52 9.47
CA ASP A 5 14.62 -2.72 9.59
C ASP A 5 13.74 -2.90 8.35
N ARG A 6 14.34 -2.95 7.14
CA ARG A 6 13.59 -3.22 5.89
C ARG A 6 13.00 -4.62 5.87
N ALA A 7 13.77 -5.63 6.30
CA ALA A 7 13.28 -7.00 6.40
C ALA A 7 12.10 -7.12 7.39
N LEU A 8 12.19 -6.47 8.55
CA LEU A 8 11.10 -6.40 9.53
C LEU A 8 9.88 -5.67 8.96
N LEU A 9 10.10 -4.57 8.24
CA LEU A 9 9.03 -3.81 7.59
C LEU A 9 8.33 -4.65 6.52
N GLY A 10 9.09 -5.40 5.70
CA GLY A 10 8.54 -6.32 4.71
C GLY A 10 7.64 -7.40 5.35
N ASP A 11 8.10 -8.03 6.44
CA ASP A 11 7.30 -9.02 7.16
C ASP A 11 6.03 -8.43 7.78
N LEU A 12 6.13 -7.22 8.32
CA LEU A 12 4.98 -6.50 8.87
C LEU A 12 4.02 -6.03 7.78
N SER A 13 4.51 -5.69 6.59
CA SER A 13 3.68 -5.35 5.43
C SER A 13 2.92 -6.57 4.89
N ALA A 14 3.53 -7.76 4.98
CA ALA A 14 2.85 -9.01 4.62
C ALA A 14 1.83 -9.46 5.67
N ARG A 15 2.11 -9.22 6.95
CA ARG A 15 1.22 -9.58 8.09
C ARG A 15 1.51 -8.72 9.31
N CYS A 16 0.84 -7.60 9.44
CA CYS A 16 1.10 -6.65 10.53
C CYS A 16 0.90 -7.23 11.93
N ARG A 17 0.12 -8.30 12.07
CA ARG A 17 -0.14 -9.00 13.35
C ARG A 17 0.82 -10.15 13.64
N VAL A 18 1.87 -10.37 12.83
CA VAL A 18 2.94 -11.34 13.15
C VAL A 18 3.53 -11.06 14.54
N SER A 19 3.77 -12.11 15.32
CA SER A 19 4.29 -11.93 16.68
C SER A 19 5.75 -11.47 16.67
N PHE A 20 6.14 -10.64 17.63
CA PHE A 20 7.54 -10.23 17.77
C PHE A 20 8.47 -11.42 18.09
N THR A 21 7.94 -12.49 18.69
CA THR A 21 8.67 -13.75 18.91
C THR A 21 8.97 -14.46 17.59
N GLU A 22 7.99 -14.50 16.67
CA GLU A 22 8.17 -15.09 15.34
C GLU A 22 9.19 -14.29 14.51
N LEU A 23 9.09 -12.96 14.52
CA LEU A 23 10.09 -12.09 13.88
C LEU A 23 11.48 -12.25 14.47
N ALA A 24 11.59 -12.31 15.79
CA ALA A 24 12.85 -12.52 16.50
C ALA A 24 13.52 -13.82 16.07
N LYS A 25 12.75 -14.92 16.02
CA LYS A 25 13.23 -16.22 15.55
C LYS A 25 13.66 -16.18 14.08
N LYS A 26 12.85 -15.55 13.21
CA LYS A 26 13.13 -15.46 11.76
C LYS A 26 14.44 -14.71 11.48
N HIS A 27 14.70 -13.63 12.21
CA HIS A 27 15.84 -12.74 11.96
C HIS A 27 17.04 -13.00 12.90
N GLY A 28 16.99 -13.98 13.79
CA GLY A 28 18.10 -14.33 14.68
C GLY A 28 18.44 -13.24 15.73
N ILE A 29 17.43 -12.47 16.18
CA ILE A 29 17.61 -11.40 17.16
C ILE A 29 16.67 -11.57 18.36
N SER A 30 16.90 -10.82 19.44
CA SER A 30 16.02 -10.87 20.61
C SER A 30 14.67 -10.21 20.35
N VAL A 31 13.63 -10.67 21.06
CA VAL A 31 12.28 -10.07 21.02
C VAL A 31 12.32 -8.58 21.40
N ASN A 32 13.16 -8.20 22.35
CA ASN A 32 13.33 -6.81 22.75
C ASN A 32 13.98 -5.96 21.65
N ALA A 33 14.93 -6.53 20.89
CA ALA A 33 15.51 -5.86 19.74
C ALA A 33 14.46 -5.62 18.64
N VAL A 34 13.60 -6.62 18.33
CA VAL A 34 12.47 -6.43 17.40
C VAL A 34 11.55 -5.31 17.87
N LYS A 35 11.13 -5.33 19.15
CA LYS A 35 10.25 -4.29 19.71
C LYS A 35 10.86 -2.90 19.58
N LYS A 36 12.13 -2.74 19.94
CA LYS A 36 12.83 -1.45 19.85
C LYS A 36 12.92 -0.93 18.42
N ARG A 37 13.24 -1.82 17.44
CA ARG A 37 13.31 -1.45 16.03
C ARG A 37 11.95 -1.06 15.45
N VAL A 38 10.92 -1.86 15.71
CA VAL A 38 9.56 -1.55 15.25
C VAL A 38 9.06 -0.25 15.88
N GLN A 39 9.34 0.00 17.17
CA GLN A 39 8.98 1.26 17.82
C GLN A 39 9.73 2.43 17.18
N SER A 40 11.01 2.29 16.88
CA SER A 40 11.80 3.31 16.17
C SER A 40 11.21 3.64 14.80
N LEU A 41 10.74 2.64 14.06
CA LEU A 41 10.06 2.86 12.77
C LEU A 41 8.73 3.61 12.91
N VAL A 42 8.01 3.39 14.02
CA VAL A 42 6.78 4.14 14.34
C VAL A 42 7.12 5.58 14.76
N ASP A 43 8.07 5.76 15.65
CA ASP A 43 8.47 7.08 16.18
C ASP A 43 9.04 7.98 15.07
N SER A 44 9.80 7.40 14.14
CA SER A 44 10.33 8.10 12.95
C SER A 44 9.29 8.28 11.85
N ARG A 45 8.02 7.85 12.05
CA ARG A 45 6.92 7.93 11.09
C ARG A 45 7.15 7.18 9.77
N VAL A 46 8.04 6.22 9.75
CA VAL A 46 8.17 5.25 8.66
C VAL A 46 6.95 4.34 8.62
N ILE A 47 6.53 3.83 9.77
CA ILE A 47 5.23 3.17 9.95
C ILE A 47 4.24 4.23 10.44
N LEU A 48 3.25 4.56 9.61
CA LEU A 48 2.17 5.48 9.96
C LEU A 48 1.07 4.77 10.76
N ALA A 49 0.73 3.55 10.38
CA ALA A 49 -0.25 2.73 11.06
C ALA A 49 -0.03 1.24 10.76
N PHE A 50 -0.48 0.39 11.68
CA PHE A 50 -0.75 -1.02 11.42
C PHE A 50 -2.21 -1.13 11.02
N ASP A 51 -2.50 -1.79 9.90
CA ASP A 51 -3.82 -1.75 9.31
C ASP A 51 -4.36 -3.14 8.98
N VAL A 52 -5.67 -3.31 9.16
CA VAL A 52 -6.42 -4.48 8.71
C VAL A 52 -7.64 -3.99 7.97
N GLN A 53 -7.73 -4.35 6.69
CA GLN A 53 -8.80 -3.89 5.84
C GLN A 53 -9.27 -4.99 4.88
N LEU A 54 -10.43 -4.77 4.26
CA LEU A 54 -10.95 -5.65 3.22
C LEU A 54 -9.96 -5.70 2.05
N ARG A 55 -9.78 -6.88 1.48
CA ARG A 55 -9.07 -7.01 0.21
C ARG A 55 -9.88 -6.38 -0.92
N LEU A 56 -9.19 -5.80 -1.88
CA LEU A 56 -9.84 -5.22 -3.07
C LEU A 56 -10.61 -6.29 -3.83
N GLU A 57 -10.03 -7.47 -3.98
CA GLU A 57 -10.66 -8.61 -4.64
C GLU A 57 -11.94 -9.05 -3.93
N ALA A 58 -12.02 -8.95 -2.61
CA ALA A 58 -13.22 -9.31 -1.82
C ALA A 58 -14.37 -8.32 -2.04
N VAL A 59 -14.08 -7.09 -2.43
CA VAL A 59 -15.08 -6.06 -2.76
C VAL A 59 -15.24 -5.85 -4.27
N GLY A 60 -14.65 -6.74 -5.09
CA GLY A 60 -14.72 -6.66 -6.55
C GLY A 60 -14.00 -5.44 -7.13
N ALA A 61 -13.00 -4.93 -6.43
CA ALA A 61 -12.29 -3.73 -6.83
C ALA A 61 -10.89 -4.01 -7.40
N SER A 62 -10.43 -3.07 -8.18
CA SER A 62 -9.10 -2.95 -8.74
C SER A 62 -8.47 -1.63 -8.34
N PHE A 63 -7.22 -1.42 -8.68
CA PHE A 63 -6.54 -0.17 -8.44
C PHE A 63 -5.74 0.30 -9.66
N ALA A 64 -5.50 1.59 -9.73
CA ALA A 64 -4.69 2.20 -10.76
C ALA A 64 -3.76 3.25 -10.17
N LEU A 65 -2.64 3.45 -10.83
CA LEU A 65 -1.77 4.61 -10.61
C LEU A 65 -2.17 5.69 -11.62
N VAL A 66 -2.34 6.90 -11.13
CA VAL A 66 -2.55 8.09 -11.97
C VAL A 66 -1.35 8.99 -11.79
N THR A 67 -0.54 9.17 -12.83
CA THR A 67 0.50 10.20 -12.79
C THR A 67 -0.13 11.56 -13.05
N LEU A 68 0.32 12.56 -12.31
CA LEU A 68 -0.24 13.90 -12.32
C LEU A 68 0.88 14.90 -12.61
N THR A 69 0.57 15.86 -13.47
CA THR A 69 1.33 17.12 -13.54
C THR A 69 0.46 18.19 -12.92
N LEU A 70 0.88 18.73 -11.79
CA LEU A 70 0.18 19.78 -11.07
C LEU A 70 0.43 21.15 -11.74
N LYS A 71 -0.55 22.05 -11.66
CA LYS A 71 -0.37 23.44 -12.08
C LYS A 71 0.54 24.18 -11.11
N ASP A 72 1.22 25.22 -11.58
CA ASP A 72 2.01 26.08 -10.71
C ASP A 72 1.16 26.70 -9.60
N GLY A 73 1.77 26.84 -8.43
CA GLY A 73 1.11 27.41 -7.26
C GLY A 73 0.17 26.46 -6.53
N TRP A 74 0.21 25.14 -6.82
CA TRP A 74 -0.56 24.17 -6.05
C TRP A 74 -0.21 24.20 -4.56
N THR A 75 -1.19 23.89 -3.72
CA THR A 75 -1.02 23.83 -2.28
C THR A 75 -1.33 22.44 -1.73
N ARG A 76 -0.75 22.14 -0.56
CA ARG A 76 -1.06 20.88 0.14
C ARG A 76 -2.57 20.76 0.42
N ASP A 77 -3.22 21.83 0.82
CA ASP A 77 -4.67 21.81 1.16
C ASP A 77 -5.53 21.44 -0.04
N GLN A 78 -5.17 21.90 -1.24
CA GLN A 78 -5.85 21.50 -2.48
C GLN A 78 -5.67 20.00 -2.78
N LEU A 79 -4.47 19.44 -2.54
CA LEU A 79 -4.26 17.99 -2.66
C LEU A 79 -5.03 17.21 -1.60
N MET A 80 -5.09 17.72 -0.38
CA MET A 80 -5.89 17.11 0.69
C MET A 80 -7.39 17.13 0.36
N GLU A 81 -7.89 18.21 -0.26
CA GLU A 81 -9.29 18.29 -0.70
C GLU A 81 -9.58 17.28 -1.82
N LEU A 82 -8.71 17.18 -2.83
CA LEU A 82 -8.82 16.18 -3.88
C LEU A 82 -8.81 14.74 -3.30
N GLY A 83 -7.99 14.50 -2.30
CA GLY A 83 -7.88 13.21 -1.62
C GLY A 83 -9.12 12.78 -0.82
N LYS A 84 -10.08 13.68 -0.57
CA LYS A 84 -11.37 13.33 0.07
C LYS A 84 -12.30 12.53 -0.85
N HIS A 85 -11.99 12.45 -2.15
CA HIS A 85 -12.76 11.63 -3.07
C HIS A 85 -12.66 10.15 -2.65
N PRO A 86 -13.76 9.40 -2.47
CA PRO A 86 -13.76 8.07 -1.87
C PRO A 86 -12.99 7.02 -2.66
N LEU A 87 -12.72 7.27 -3.93
CA LEU A 87 -11.92 6.39 -4.78
C LEU A 87 -10.42 6.73 -4.78
N ILE A 88 -9.99 7.80 -4.10
CA ILE A 88 -8.57 8.15 -3.98
C ILE A 88 -8.04 7.62 -2.65
N ASN A 89 -7.17 6.61 -2.73
CA ASN A 89 -6.55 5.99 -1.55
C ASN A 89 -5.28 6.71 -1.10
N ALA A 90 -4.51 7.26 -2.03
CA ALA A 90 -3.27 7.95 -1.69
C ALA A 90 -2.91 9.00 -2.74
N ILE A 91 -2.29 10.09 -2.31
CA ILE A 91 -1.65 11.09 -3.19
C ILE A 91 -0.21 11.27 -2.72
N LYS A 92 0.70 11.31 -3.68
CA LYS A 92 2.13 11.54 -3.50
C LYS A 92 2.53 12.71 -4.37
N ALA A 93 2.98 13.79 -3.76
CA ALA A 93 3.47 14.94 -4.48
C ALA A 93 4.98 15.09 -4.27
N GLY A 94 5.66 15.40 -5.34
CA GLY A 94 7.10 15.51 -5.38
C GLY A 94 7.60 16.94 -5.39
N PHE A 95 8.81 17.06 -5.86
CA PHE A 95 9.42 18.34 -6.11
C PHE A 95 8.89 18.91 -7.44
N GLY A 96 8.49 20.18 -7.46
CA GLY A 96 7.91 20.82 -8.64
C GLY A 96 6.44 20.40 -8.86
N SER A 97 6.10 20.10 -10.11
CA SER A 97 4.74 19.79 -10.54
C SER A 97 4.42 18.27 -10.56
N GLU A 98 5.39 17.42 -10.27
CA GLU A 98 5.22 15.99 -10.39
C GLU A 98 4.51 15.39 -9.17
N ALA A 99 3.45 14.61 -9.44
CA ALA A 99 2.72 13.87 -8.42
C ALA A 99 2.18 12.56 -8.99
N PHE A 100 1.69 11.68 -8.13
CA PHE A 100 0.84 10.57 -8.53
C PHE A 100 -0.22 10.27 -7.47
N ALA A 101 -1.31 9.68 -7.90
CA ALA A 101 -2.36 9.18 -7.03
C ALA A 101 -2.55 7.66 -7.22
N ILE A 102 -2.96 6.98 -6.15
CA ILE A 102 -3.50 5.63 -6.22
C ILE A 102 -5.00 5.76 -6.11
N VAL A 103 -5.70 5.29 -7.13
CA VAL A 103 -7.16 5.26 -7.18
C VAL A 103 -7.65 3.82 -7.12
N LEU A 104 -8.75 3.61 -6.42
CA LEU A 104 -9.43 2.32 -6.29
C LEU A 104 -10.75 2.41 -7.05
N TYR A 105 -11.15 1.36 -7.76
CA TYR A 105 -12.38 1.37 -8.54
C TYR A 105 -12.94 -0.05 -8.70
N ARG A 106 -14.26 -0.16 -8.86
CA ARG A 106 -14.96 -1.44 -9.06
C ARG A 106 -15.39 -1.66 -10.52
N ASN A 107 -15.51 -0.59 -11.29
CA ASN A 107 -15.95 -0.61 -12.68
C ASN A 107 -15.44 0.61 -13.46
N ASN A 108 -15.67 0.62 -14.76
CA ASN A 108 -15.21 1.70 -15.64
C ASN A 108 -15.93 3.03 -15.38
N GLU A 109 -17.16 3.03 -14.89
CA GLU A 109 -17.91 4.25 -14.57
C GLU A 109 -17.24 4.98 -13.39
N GLU A 110 -16.93 4.25 -12.31
CA GLU A 110 -16.17 4.79 -11.18
C GLU A 110 -14.79 5.31 -11.61
N LEU A 111 -14.10 4.55 -12.45
CA LEU A 111 -12.79 4.95 -12.97
C LEU A 111 -12.87 6.23 -13.80
N THR A 112 -13.87 6.36 -14.65
CA THR A 112 -14.12 7.58 -15.43
C THR A 112 -14.47 8.74 -14.51
N GLY A 113 -15.37 8.53 -13.55
CA GLY A 113 -15.79 9.55 -12.59
C GLY A 113 -14.64 10.13 -11.77
N VAL A 114 -13.75 9.27 -11.24
CA VAL A 114 -12.59 9.76 -10.48
C VAL A 114 -11.58 10.49 -11.37
N MET A 115 -11.39 10.05 -12.62
CA MET A 115 -10.52 10.75 -13.58
C MET A 115 -11.09 12.13 -13.94
N ASP A 116 -12.39 12.24 -14.10
CA ASP A 116 -13.05 13.51 -14.35
C ASP A 116 -12.97 14.45 -13.13
N ALA A 117 -13.14 13.91 -11.91
CA ALA A 117 -12.91 14.67 -10.69
C ALA A 117 -11.48 15.22 -10.57
N ILE A 118 -10.48 14.38 -10.88
CA ILE A 118 -9.07 14.78 -10.90
C ILE A 118 -8.84 15.89 -11.93
N ARG A 119 -9.31 15.74 -13.17
CA ARG A 119 -9.12 16.72 -14.24
C ARG A 119 -9.86 18.03 -13.99
N SER A 120 -11.07 17.97 -13.43
CA SER A 120 -11.90 19.13 -13.14
C SER A 120 -11.55 19.85 -11.84
N SER A 121 -10.65 19.31 -11.02
CA SER A 121 -10.23 19.90 -9.74
C SER A 121 -9.61 21.30 -9.85
N GLY A 122 -9.25 21.73 -11.07
CA GLY A 122 -8.50 22.97 -11.30
C GLY A 122 -7.01 22.91 -10.92
N LEU A 123 -6.61 21.88 -10.19
CA LEU A 123 -5.28 21.66 -9.63
C LEU A 123 -4.31 20.99 -10.63
N VAL A 124 -4.84 20.16 -11.54
CA VAL A 124 -4.06 19.27 -12.41
C VAL A 124 -3.98 19.85 -13.82
N ALA A 125 -2.78 19.91 -14.38
CA ALA A 125 -2.54 20.30 -15.77
C ALA A 125 -2.71 19.09 -16.70
N SER A 126 -2.20 17.91 -16.28
CA SER A 126 -2.39 16.66 -17.01
C SER A 126 -2.46 15.48 -16.05
N ALA A 127 -3.20 14.43 -16.45
CA ALA A 127 -3.31 13.18 -15.71
C ALA A 127 -3.30 11.99 -16.67
N GLU A 128 -2.47 11.00 -16.39
CA GLU A 128 -2.37 9.76 -17.16
C GLU A 128 -2.63 8.55 -16.26
N LEU A 129 -3.54 7.68 -16.70
CA LEU A 129 -4.02 6.52 -15.96
C LEU A 129 -3.26 5.26 -16.36
N TYR A 130 -2.90 4.47 -15.36
CA TYR A 130 -2.26 3.17 -15.51
C TYR A 130 -3.00 2.13 -14.64
N PRO A 131 -3.89 1.31 -15.21
CA PRO A 131 -4.48 0.20 -14.50
C PRO A 131 -3.39 -0.75 -14.01
N LEU A 132 -3.42 -1.09 -12.73
CA LEU A 132 -2.39 -1.93 -12.13
C LEU A 132 -2.93 -3.34 -11.87
N LEU A 133 -2.05 -4.32 -11.98
CA LEU A 133 -2.32 -5.67 -11.53
C LEU A 133 -1.93 -5.81 -10.08
N SER A 134 -2.79 -6.45 -9.29
CA SER A 134 -2.42 -6.85 -7.93
C SER A 134 -1.13 -7.67 -7.98
N PRO A 135 -0.23 -7.49 -7.00
CA PRO A 135 0.94 -8.36 -6.88
C PRO A 135 0.50 -9.81 -6.96
N PRO A 136 1.32 -10.71 -7.56
CA PRO A 136 0.96 -12.10 -7.64
C PRO A 136 0.80 -12.68 -6.23
N VAL A 137 -0.46 -12.81 -5.82
CA VAL A 137 -0.85 -13.52 -4.61
C VAL A 137 -1.04 -15.00 -4.95
N SER A 138 -0.71 -15.87 -4.01
CA SER A 138 -0.98 -17.30 -4.20
C SER A 138 -2.50 -17.49 -4.39
N ARG A 139 -2.92 -18.51 -5.15
CA ARG A 139 -4.34 -18.84 -5.31
C ARG A 139 -5.07 -19.01 -3.96
N SER A 140 -4.36 -19.46 -2.93
CA SER A 140 -4.88 -19.60 -1.58
C SER A 140 -5.12 -18.27 -0.85
N GLU A 141 -4.63 -17.16 -1.38
CA GLU A 141 -4.80 -15.82 -0.83
C GLU A 141 -5.93 -15.04 -1.51
N LEU A 142 -6.45 -15.53 -2.64
CA LEU A 142 -7.63 -14.95 -3.27
C LEU A 142 -8.87 -15.24 -2.43
N PRO A 143 -9.86 -14.31 -2.40
CA PRO A 143 -11.10 -14.54 -1.68
C PRO A 143 -11.80 -15.81 -2.14
N SER A 144 -12.10 -16.71 -1.20
CA SER A 144 -12.89 -17.93 -1.42
C SER A 144 -14.35 -17.77 -1.02
N GLU A 145 -14.72 -16.62 -0.46
CA GLU A 145 -16.05 -16.24 0.03
C GLU A 145 -16.30 -14.76 -0.33
N GLY A 146 -17.57 -14.38 -0.43
CA GLY A 146 -17.98 -12.99 -0.58
C GLY A 146 -18.18 -12.27 0.76
N LEU A 147 -18.52 -10.99 0.70
CA LEU A 147 -18.80 -10.16 1.89
C LEU A 147 -20.02 -10.64 2.68
N ASP A 148 -20.94 -11.36 2.04
CA ASP A 148 -22.11 -12.01 2.64
C ASP A 148 -21.75 -13.07 3.69
N ALA A 149 -20.53 -13.63 3.63
CA ALA A 149 -20.00 -14.51 4.66
C ALA A 149 -19.61 -13.79 5.97
N LEU A 150 -19.51 -12.44 5.93
CA LEU A 150 -19.17 -11.63 7.09
C LEU A 150 -20.40 -11.42 7.99
N ARG A 151 -20.19 -11.64 9.28
CA ARG A 151 -21.18 -11.40 10.33
C ARG A 151 -21.00 -10.01 10.91
N GLN A 152 -22.01 -9.53 11.62
CA GLN A 152 -21.97 -8.26 12.30
C GLN A 152 -20.77 -8.08 13.26
N VAL A 153 -20.34 -9.16 13.90
CA VAL A 153 -19.15 -9.14 14.75
C VAL A 153 -17.86 -8.88 13.96
N ASP A 154 -17.80 -9.30 12.69
CA ASP A 154 -16.62 -9.13 11.84
C ASP A 154 -16.47 -7.66 11.44
N TRP A 155 -17.57 -7.02 11.09
CA TRP A 155 -17.58 -5.58 10.79
C TRP A 155 -17.13 -4.75 12.00
N ARG A 156 -17.56 -5.13 13.22
CA ARG A 156 -17.06 -4.48 14.45
C ARG A 156 -15.58 -4.75 14.68
N ILE A 157 -15.10 -5.95 14.41
CA ILE A 157 -13.67 -6.30 14.49
C ILE A 157 -12.86 -5.45 13.49
N LEU A 158 -13.29 -5.38 12.24
CA LEU A 158 -12.62 -4.60 11.19
C LEU A 158 -12.56 -3.12 11.56
N LYS A 159 -13.67 -2.52 11.99
CA LYS A 159 -13.71 -1.13 12.44
C LYS A 159 -12.62 -0.79 13.48
N HIS A 160 -12.41 -1.68 14.45
CA HIS A 160 -11.43 -1.45 15.50
C HIS A 160 -10.00 -1.80 15.11
N LEU A 161 -9.80 -2.56 14.05
CA LEU A 161 -8.49 -2.91 13.52
C LEU A 161 -8.01 -1.97 12.41
N ARG A 162 -8.93 -1.22 11.80
CA ARG A 162 -8.60 -0.20 10.82
C ARG A 162 -7.68 0.84 11.47
N LEU A 163 -6.48 1.05 10.92
CA LEU A 163 -5.40 1.89 11.43
C LEU A 163 -4.87 1.51 12.83
N ASN A 164 -5.33 0.41 13.41
CA ASN A 164 -4.88 -0.13 14.69
C ASN A 164 -4.74 -1.66 14.66
N GLY A 165 -4.13 -2.15 13.58
CA GLY A 165 -4.06 -3.57 13.24
C GLY A 165 -3.40 -4.44 14.30
N ARG A 166 -2.55 -3.91 15.17
CA ARG A 166 -1.90 -4.66 16.27
C ARG A 166 -2.64 -4.59 17.60
N MET A 167 -3.89 -4.10 17.63
CA MET A 167 -4.69 -4.08 18.86
C MET A 167 -4.70 -5.46 19.55
N PRO A 168 -4.43 -5.53 20.86
CA PRO A 168 -4.50 -6.78 21.62
C PRO A 168 -5.87 -7.44 21.53
N ILE A 169 -5.90 -8.76 21.33
CA ILE A 169 -7.15 -9.50 21.08
C ILE A 169 -8.18 -9.36 22.22
N GLY A 170 -7.73 -9.25 23.47
CA GLY A 170 -8.63 -9.03 24.61
C GLY A 170 -9.33 -7.66 24.55
N LYS A 171 -8.60 -6.60 24.18
CA LYS A 171 -9.16 -5.26 23.96
C LYS A 171 -10.11 -5.25 22.76
N LEU A 172 -9.71 -5.90 21.67
CA LEU A 172 -10.51 -6.04 20.46
C LEU A 172 -11.85 -6.73 20.76
N ALA A 173 -11.82 -7.88 21.46
CA ALA A 173 -13.02 -8.63 21.83
C ALA A 173 -14.01 -7.78 22.65
N LYS A 174 -13.48 -7.02 23.63
CA LYS A 174 -14.30 -6.11 24.44
C LYS A 174 -14.97 -5.03 23.59
N LEU A 175 -14.22 -4.38 22.72
CA LEU A 175 -14.72 -3.29 21.83
C LEU A 175 -15.69 -3.82 20.77
N ALA A 176 -15.42 -5.01 20.21
CA ALA A 176 -16.31 -5.67 19.25
C ALA A 176 -17.53 -6.34 19.91
N LYS A 177 -17.69 -6.20 21.24
CA LYS A 177 -18.77 -6.79 22.03
C LYS A 177 -18.90 -8.31 21.81
N THR A 178 -17.78 -9.03 21.96
CA THR A 178 -17.71 -10.48 21.76
C THR A 178 -16.70 -11.13 22.74
N SER A 179 -16.62 -12.45 22.74
CA SER A 179 -15.63 -13.17 23.53
C SER A 179 -14.27 -13.23 22.81
N VAL A 180 -13.18 -13.38 23.57
CA VAL A 180 -11.82 -13.55 23.02
C VAL A 180 -11.71 -14.74 22.07
N PRO A 181 -12.26 -15.95 22.41
CA PRO A 181 -12.26 -17.07 21.47
C PRO A 181 -13.01 -16.75 20.17
N THR A 182 -14.16 -16.09 20.24
CA THR A 182 -14.95 -15.69 19.07
C THR A 182 -14.17 -14.68 18.21
N ALA A 183 -13.60 -13.63 18.81
CA ALA A 183 -12.82 -12.65 18.08
C ALA A 183 -11.65 -13.31 17.35
N ARG A 184 -10.93 -14.24 18.00
CA ARG A 184 -9.82 -14.99 17.39
C ARG A 184 -10.30 -15.87 16.22
N LYS A 185 -11.38 -16.63 16.42
CA LYS A 185 -11.96 -17.51 15.39
C LYS A 185 -12.43 -16.70 14.17
N ARG A 186 -13.09 -15.56 14.39
CA ARG A 186 -13.58 -14.72 13.29
C ARG A 186 -12.47 -14.03 12.53
N LEU A 187 -11.44 -13.54 13.21
CA LEU A 187 -10.26 -12.97 12.56
C LEU A 187 -9.52 -14.00 11.70
N GLU A 188 -9.36 -15.23 12.23
CA GLU A 188 -8.76 -16.33 11.47
C GLU A 188 -9.64 -16.75 10.28
N PHE A 189 -10.96 -16.79 10.44
CA PHE A 189 -11.90 -17.03 9.33
C PHE A 189 -11.71 -15.99 8.22
N MET A 190 -11.75 -14.70 8.54
CA MET A 190 -11.58 -13.64 7.55
C MET A 190 -10.23 -13.73 6.82
N ARG A 191 -9.17 -14.06 7.54
CA ARG A 191 -7.84 -14.26 6.97
C ARG A 191 -7.79 -15.48 6.06
N SER A 192 -8.22 -16.65 6.54
CA SER A 192 -8.18 -17.92 5.80
C SER A 192 -9.07 -17.92 4.56
N LYS A 193 -10.10 -17.07 4.54
CA LYS A 193 -10.98 -16.87 3.39
C LYS A 193 -10.50 -15.78 2.41
N GLY A 194 -9.36 -15.16 2.68
CA GLY A 194 -8.82 -14.10 1.84
C GLY A 194 -9.65 -12.81 1.81
N LEU A 195 -10.52 -12.59 2.81
CA LEU A 195 -11.41 -11.42 2.86
C LEU A 195 -10.69 -10.17 3.33
N ILE A 196 -9.63 -10.33 4.11
CA ILE A 196 -8.84 -9.24 4.67
C ILE A 196 -7.37 -9.40 4.35
N TYR A 197 -6.67 -8.29 4.37
CA TYR A 197 -5.22 -8.29 4.48
C TYR A 197 -4.76 -7.44 5.67
N GLU A 198 -3.65 -7.83 6.24
CA GLU A 198 -3.05 -7.22 7.40
C GLU A 198 -1.73 -6.59 6.97
N THR A 199 -1.62 -5.28 7.02
CA THR A 199 -0.47 -4.58 6.47
C THR A 199 0.00 -3.44 7.37
N VAL A 200 1.03 -2.72 6.95
CA VAL A 200 1.43 -1.44 7.51
C VAL A 200 1.26 -0.34 6.47
N ILE A 201 0.81 0.81 6.90
CA ILE A 201 0.84 2.02 6.08
C ILE A 201 2.23 2.63 6.24
N VAL A 202 2.98 2.66 5.16
CA VAL A 202 4.37 3.08 5.15
C VAL A 202 4.52 4.46 4.52
N ASN A 203 5.35 5.29 5.12
CA ASN A 203 5.80 6.54 4.53
C ASN A 203 7.28 6.43 4.13
N PRO A 204 7.59 6.10 2.88
CA PRO A 204 8.97 6.04 2.41
C PRO A 204 9.72 7.37 2.55
N GLY A 205 9.03 8.49 2.41
CA GLY A 205 9.62 9.82 2.59
C GLY A 205 10.13 10.12 4.01
N ALA A 206 9.66 9.39 5.03
CA ALA A 206 10.16 9.53 6.40
C ALA A 206 11.45 8.73 6.66
N VAL A 207 11.75 7.75 5.81
CA VAL A 207 13.00 6.95 5.92
C VAL A 207 14.18 7.75 5.45
N SER A 208 13.95 8.55 4.44
CA SER A 208 14.96 9.15 3.61
C SER A 208 15.30 10.56 4.12
N LYS A 209 16.56 10.77 4.43
CA LYS A 209 17.15 12.12 4.35
C LYS A 209 17.31 12.56 2.88
N GLY A 210 16.81 11.77 1.94
CA GLY A 210 17.07 11.85 0.52
C GLY A 210 15.80 11.86 -0.34
N LEU A 211 15.90 11.22 -1.47
CA LEU A 211 14.94 11.27 -2.57
C LEU A 211 14.15 9.96 -2.66
N VAL A 212 12.86 10.06 -2.92
CA VAL A 212 12.04 8.90 -3.33
C VAL A 212 11.71 9.08 -4.81
N ALA A 213 11.94 8.05 -5.60
CA ALA A 213 11.70 8.06 -7.03
C ALA A 213 10.64 7.01 -7.41
N LEU A 214 9.67 7.45 -8.20
CA LEU A 214 8.81 6.59 -8.99
C LEU A 214 9.47 6.41 -10.36
N VAL A 215 9.85 5.17 -10.68
CA VAL A 215 10.56 4.85 -11.92
C VAL A 215 9.65 4.00 -12.80
N SER A 216 9.33 4.49 -13.98
CA SER A 216 8.63 3.69 -14.98
C SER A 216 9.64 2.99 -15.91
N VAL A 217 9.46 1.69 -16.09
CA VAL A 217 10.34 0.82 -16.88
C VAL A 217 9.52 0.09 -17.92
N SER A 218 9.76 0.41 -19.20
CA SER A 218 9.16 -0.36 -20.30
C SER A 218 10.02 -1.57 -20.63
N LEU A 219 9.35 -2.69 -20.89
CA LEU A 219 9.95 -3.98 -21.22
C LEU A 219 9.41 -4.47 -22.58
N ALA A 220 10.09 -5.42 -23.22
CA ALA A 220 9.55 -6.06 -24.41
C ALA A 220 8.30 -6.91 -24.11
N SER A 221 8.31 -7.58 -22.96
CA SER A 221 7.17 -8.34 -22.43
C SER A 221 7.32 -8.50 -20.93
N ILE A 222 6.22 -8.77 -20.24
CA ILE A 222 6.22 -9.05 -18.82
C ILE A 222 5.03 -9.93 -18.43
N ASN A 223 5.26 -10.89 -17.54
CA ASN A 223 4.25 -11.71 -16.88
C ASN A 223 4.51 -11.77 -15.37
N ASN A 224 3.73 -12.53 -14.61
CA ASN A 224 3.87 -12.64 -13.16
C ASN A 224 5.24 -13.21 -12.74
N GLU A 225 5.71 -14.23 -13.46
CA GLU A 225 7.00 -14.87 -13.17
C GLU A 225 8.16 -13.92 -13.43
N THR A 226 8.14 -13.24 -14.57
CA THR A 226 9.15 -12.24 -14.92
C THR A 226 9.18 -11.10 -13.91
N GLN A 227 8.02 -10.58 -13.49
CA GLN A 227 7.94 -9.56 -12.45
C GLN A 227 8.55 -10.07 -11.14
N TYR A 228 8.17 -11.27 -10.69
CA TYR A 228 8.71 -11.87 -9.47
C TYR A 228 10.24 -12.02 -9.51
N LEU A 229 10.80 -12.43 -10.65
CA LEU A 229 12.24 -12.54 -10.83
C LEU A 229 12.95 -11.18 -10.80
N ILE A 230 12.34 -10.16 -11.41
CA ILE A 230 12.83 -8.78 -11.36
C ILE A 230 12.83 -8.28 -9.91
N ASP A 231 11.73 -8.42 -9.18
CA ASP A 231 11.61 -7.99 -7.79
C ASP A 231 12.67 -8.66 -6.91
N ARG A 232 12.87 -9.96 -7.06
CA ARG A 232 13.92 -10.70 -6.33
C ARG A 232 15.33 -10.20 -6.65
N LYS A 233 15.63 -9.94 -7.92
CA LYS A 233 16.93 -9.40 -8.34
C LYS A 233 17.18 -8.02 -7.76
N LEU A 234 16.18 -7.12 -7.86
CA LEU A 234 16.28 -5.75 -7.36
C LEU A 234 16.41 -5.73 -5.83
N ALA A 235 15.58 -6.48 -5.12
CA ALA A 235 15.66 -6.61 -3.67
C ALA A 235 16.98 -7.21 -3.18
N GLY A 236 17.56 -8.17 -3.92
CA GLY A 236 18.84 -8.75 -3.59
C GLY A 236 20.04 -7.86 -3.90
N ALA A 237 20.00 -7.12 -5.01
CA ALA A 237 21.12 -6.28 -5.45
C ALA A 237 21.09 -4.85 -4.84
N MET A 238 19.90 -4.36 -4.50
CA MET A 238 19.68 -3.00 -3.97
C MET A 238 18.74 -3.01 -2.77
N PRO A 239 19.04 -3.79 -1.71
CA PRO A 239 18.12 -3.99 -0.58
C PRO A 239 17.85 -2.71 0.22
N GLU A 240 18.73 -1.71 0.12
CA GLU A 240 18.59 -0.43 0.83
C GLU A 240 17.87 0.64 0.02
N SER A 241 17.69 0.42 -1.26
CA SER A 241 17.10 1.40 -2.18
C SER A 241 15.76 0.96 -2.75
N TYR A 242 15.62 -0.33 -3.10
CA TYR A 242 14.41 -0.85 -3.73
C TYR A 242 13.29 -1.10 -2.70
N TRP A 243 12.07 -0.66 -3.04
CA TRP A 243 10.89 -0.86 -2.18
C TRP A 243 9.92 -1.90 -2.74
N LEU A 244 9.41 -1.66 -3.94
CA LEU A 244 8.37 -2.50 -4.56
C LEU A 244 8.22 -2.17 -6.05
N SER A 245 7.50 -3.05 -6.75
CA SER A 245 7.02 -2.82 -8.11
C SER A 245 5.52 -2.93 -8.24
N TRP A 246 4.98 -2.22 -9.24
CA TRP A 246 3.62 -2.41 -9.74
C TRP A 246 3.66 -2.67 -11.23
N ARG A 247 2.95 -3.71 -11.69
CA ARG A 247 2.82 -4.02 -13.10
C ARG A 247 1.55 -3.39 -13.67
N VAL A 248 1.70 -2.73 -14.82
CA VAL A 248 0.58 -2.17 -15.56
C VAL A 248 -0.15 -3.29 -16.31
N ALA A 249 -1.49 -3.22 -16.34
CA ALA A 249 -2.32 -4.30 -16.85
C ALA A 249 -2.37 -4.37 -18.38
N ASP A 250 -2.33 -3.23 -19.05
CA ASP A 250 -2.58 -3.07 -20.49
C ASP A 250 -1.34 -2.98 -21.37
N ARG A 251 -0.14 -2.96 -20.75
CA ARG A 251 1.14 -2.82 -21.47
C ARG A 251 2.31 -3.36 -20.65
N PRO A 252 3.45 -3.71 -21.29
CA PRO A 252 4.62 -4.24 -20.60
C PRO A 252 5.41 -3.13 -19.89
N LEU A 253 4.82 -2.57 -18.85
CA LEU A 253 5.35 -1.47 -18.05
C LEU A 253 5.33 -1.85 -16.58
N LEU A 254 6.44 -1.55 -15.88
CA LEU A 254 6.55 -1.59 -14.43
C LEU A 254 6.72 -0.19 -13.88
N PHE A 255 6.08 0.09 -12.76
CA PHE A 255 6.44 1.17 -11.85
C PHE A 255 7.22 0.60 -10.68
N LEU A 256 8.38 1.17 -10.41
CA LEU A 256 9.28 0.79 -9.33
C LEU A 256 9.41 1.97 -8.36
N ILE A 257 9.44 1.71 -7.06
CA ILE A 257 9.75 2.72 -6.06
C ILE A 257 11.18 2.48 -5.55
N PHE A 258 11.99 3.52 -5.70
CA PHE A 258 13.35 3.56 -5.15
C PHE A 258 13.52 4.71 -4.17
N GLU A 259 14.43 4.50 -3.24
CA GLU A 259 14.95 5.49 -2.32
C GLU A 259 16.43 5.74 -2.60
N ALA A 260 16.85 7.00 -2.54
CA ALA A 260 18.23 7.41 -2.73
C ALA A 260 18.58 8.56 -1.78
N GLU A 261 19.81 8.63 -1.31
CA GLU A 261 20.27 9.74 -0.45
C GLU A 261 20.68 10.96 -1.26
N SER A 262 21.01 10.76 -2.54
CA SER A 262 21.49 11.81 -3.44
C SER A 262 21.12 11.53 -4.90
N THR A 263 21.29 12.53 -5.75
CA THR A 263 21.19 12.36 -7.22
C THR A 263 22.26 11.42 -7.78
N LYS A 264 23.42 11.33 -7.12
CA LYS A 264 24.48 10.38 -7.51
C LYS A 264 24.01 8.95 -7.28
N ASP A 265 23.29 8.68 -6.17
CA ASP A 265 22.74 7.35 -5.91
C ASP A 265 21.65 7.00 -6.93
N LEU A 266 20.83 7.96 -7.37
CA LEU A 266 19.87 7.72 -8.46
C LEU A 266 20.56 7.29 -9.75
N MET A 267 21.72 7.88 -10.08
CA MET A 267 22.51 7.46 -11.25
C MET A 267 23.03 6.03 -11.09
N THR A 268 23.55 5.69 -9.91
CA THR A 268 24.00 4.32 -9.59
C THR A 268 22.86 3.31 -9.67
N ILE A 269 21.68 3.66 -9.13
CA ILE A 269 20.47 2.82 -9.22
C ILE A 269 20.07 2.62 -10.68
N GLN A 270 20.13 3.69 -11.52
CA GLN A 270 19.80 3.60 -12.93
C GLN A 270 20.75 2.65 -13.69
N GLU A 271 22.04 2.73 -13.44
CA GLU A 271 23.02 1.83 -14.05
C GLU A 271 22.76 0.38 -13.68
N ARG A 272 22.62 0.11 -12.39
CA ARG A 272 22.29 -1.24 -11.88
C ARG A 272 20.94 -1.76 -12.40
N LEU A 273 19.94 -0.89 -12.49
CA LEU A 273 18.64 -1.27 -13.06
C LEU A 273 18.76 -1.76 -14.49
N LYS A 274 19.56 -1.07 -15.33
CA LYS A 274 19.82 -1.47 -16.71
C LYS A 274 20.62 -2.77 -16.83
N GLU A 275 21.50 -3.05 -15.88
CA GLU A 275 22.26 -4.30 -15.82
C GLU A 275 21.37 -5.50 -15.40
N LEU A 276 20.45 -5.28 -14.47
CA LEU A 276 19.67 -6.34 -13.85
C LEU A 276 18.37 -6.68 -14.60
N VAL A 277 17.83 -5.70 -15.33
CA VAL A 277 16.51 -5.77 -15.98
C VAL A 277 16.66 -5.42 -17.47
N PRO A 278 16.05 -6.20 -18.38
CA PRO A 278 16.13 -5.94 -19.83
C PRO A 278 15.21 -4.76 -20.21
N VAL A 279 15.62 -3.55 -19.83
CA VAL A 279 14.81 -2.34 -20.00
C VAL A 279 14.89 -1.82 -21.46
N LEU A 280 13.74 -1.38 -22.01
CA LEU A 280 13.67 -0.64 -23.26
C LEU A 280 13.78 0.87 -23.01
N THR A 281 12.97 1.37 -22.08
CA THR A 281 13.00 2.77 -21.65
C THR A 281 12.87 2.88 -20.14
N VAL A 282 13.45 3.93 -19.57
CA VAL A 282 13.36 4.26 -18.15
C VAL A 282 13.01 5.73 -18.02
N SER A 283 11.99 6.05 -17.22
CA SER A 283 11.65 7.44 -16.87
C SER A 283 11.57 7.58 -15.35
N TRP A 284 12.01 8.72 -14.86
CA TRP A 284 12.14 9.01 -13.43
C TRP A 284 11.24 10.17 -13.01
N ARG A 285 10.49 9.99 -11.92
CA ARG A 285 9.78 11.07 -11.22
C ARG A 285 10.23 11.09 -9.77
N ILE A 286 10.75 12.22 -9.34
CA ILE A 286 11.14 12.41 -7.93
C ILE A 286 9.90 12.82 -7.15
N VAL A 287 9.49 11.97 -6.22
CA VAL A 287 8.29 12.15 -5.40
C VAL A 287 8.69 12.32 -3.94
N ALA A 288 9.52 13.34 -3.68
CA ALA A 288 9.95 13.70 -2.34
C ALA A 288 8.90 14.57 -1.64
N GLY A 289 8.66 14.35 -0.37
CA GLY A 289 7.91 15.27 0.49
C GLY A 289 6.54 14.77 0.91
N LEU A 290 5.49 15.08 0.18
CA LEU A 290 4.13 14.78 0.60
C LEU A 290 3.74 13.32 0.29
N TRP A 291 3.40 12.57 1.36
CA TRP A 291 2.85 11.22 1.27
C TRP A 291 1.59 11.19 2.13
N GLU A 292 0.42 11.32 1.48
CA GLU A 292 -0.87 11.28 2.16
C GLU A 292 -1.64 10.03 1.78
N TYR A 293 -2.25 9.40 2.79
CA TYR A 293 -3.17 8.30 2.65
C TYR A 293 -4.55 8.73 3.12
N PHE A 294 -5.58 8.27 2.42
CA PHE A 294 -6.97 8.62 2.70
C PHE A 294 -7.77 7.36 3.05
N LEU A 295 -8.84 7.55 3.79
CA LEU A 295 -9.89 6.56 3.89
C LEU A 295 -10.56 6.44 2.53
N ASP A 296 -10.97 5.24 2.16
CA ASP A 296 -11.55 4.96 0.86
C ASP A 296 -12.92 4.28 0.97
N PHE A 297 -13.55 4.00 -0.15
CA PHE A 297 -14.90 3.41 -0.18
C PHE A 297 -15.06 2.12 0.63
N ARG A 298 -13.99 1.41 0.96
CA ARG A 298 -14.05 0.22 1.85
C ARG A 298 -14.43 0.60 3.27
N ASP A 299 -14.05 1.80 3.71
CA ASP A 299 -14.47 2.35 4.99
C ASP A 299 -15.96 2.69 4.96
N GLU A 300 -16.49 3.18 3.84
CA GLU A 300 -17.92 3.43 3.63
C GLU A 300 -18.73 2.12 3.65
N ILE A 301 -18.27 1.07 2.95
CA ILE A 301 -18.88 -0.28 2.99
C ILE A 301 -18.96 -0.78 4.44
N MET A 302 -17.90 -0.65 5.20
CA MET A 302 -17.84 -1.08 6.59
C MET A 302 -18.86 -0.31 7.45
N GLU A 303 -18.93 1.01 7.32
CA GLU A 303 -19.86 1.84 8.09
C GLU A 303 -21.33 1.57 7.72
N GLU A 304 -21.63 1.31 6.44
CA GLU A 304 -22.96 0.93 5.98
C GLU A 304 -23.46 -0.36 6.65
N HIS A 305 -22.64 -1.41 6.63
CA HIS A 305 -22.96 -2.68 7.29
C HIS A 305 -23.11 -2.55 8.80
N LEU A 306 -22.39 -1.63 9.44
CA LEU A 306 -22.53 -1.35 10.86
C LEU A 306 -23.83 -0.61 11.18
N ARG A 307 -24.29 0.31 10.28
CA ARG A 307 -25.56 1.07 10.47
C ARG A 307 -26.79 0.20 10.26
N THR A 308 -26.78 -0.69 9.28
CA THR A 308 -27.91 -1.54 8.93
C THR A 308 -28.32 -2.43 10.12
N SER A 309 -27.36 -2.87 10.93
CA SER A 309 -27.63 -3.71 12.10
C SER A 309 -28.13 -2.95 13.34
N MET A 310 -28.13 -1.63 13.35
CA MET A 310 -28.71 -0.85 14.45
C MET A 310 -30.20 -0.58 14.25
N ARG A 311 -30.75 -0.94 13.08
CA ARG A 311 -32.16 -0.71 12.71
C ARG A 311 -33.02 -1.97 12.72
N GLY A 312 -32.45 -3.13 12.93
CA GLY A 312 -33.12 -4.42 13.11
C GLY A 312 -32.91 -4.98 14.53
#